data_2df576d5b835215b2b1318a241980bb8
#
_entry.id   2df576d5b835215b2b1318a241980bb8
#
_cell.length_a   1.000
_cell.length_b   1.000
_cell.length_c   1.000
_cell.angle_alpha   90.00
_cell.angle_beta   90.00
_cell.angle_gamma   90.00
#
_symmetry.space_group_name_H-M   'P 1'
#
loop_
_entity.id
_entity.type
_entity.pdbx_description
1 polymer ?
#
loop_
_entity_poly.entity_id
_entity_poly.type
_entity_poly.pdbx_seq_one_letter_code
_entity_poly.pdbx_strand_id
1 'polypeptide(L)'
;SKTLATITFQNYFRMYKKLSGMTGTAKTEATEFTEIYGLNIVTVPTNRPKQRIDYPDAIYKTVNGKYRAVIEQVLECHKNGQPVLVGTVSVEKSETLAKMLQKHTRDFNVLNAKNHEREAEIVAQAGKKGAITIATNMAGRGTDIMLGGNAEYLSRADLVKAGYSEEVIVDATGYADTDNADILAARKLFAERMAYHKAIIKEEAEKVRAAGGLFIIGTERHESRRIDNQLRGRAGRQGDPGETRFYISLEDDLM
;
A
#
# COMPACT_ATOMS: atom_id res chain seq x y z
N SER A 1 -0.65 -22.95 -27.58
CA SER A 1 0.01 -21.80 -28.22
C SER A 1 1.50 -22.09 -28.41
N LYS A 2 2.08 -21.66 -29.55
CA LYS A 2 3.51 -21.81 -29.86
C LYS A 2 4.14 -20.43 -29.88
N THR A 3 5.16 -20.22 -29.05
CA THR A 3 5.92 -18.95 -29.07
C THR A 3 6.76 -18.91 -30.36
N LEU A 4 6.54 -17.89 -31.19
CA LEU A 4 7.25 -17.70 -32.45
C LEU A 4 8.48 -16.80 -32.29
N ALA A 5 8.41 -15.80 -31.39
CA ALA A 5 9.48 -14.87 -31.09
C ALA A 5 9.31 -14.26 -29.69
N THR A 6 10.39 -13.73 -29.15
CA THR A 6 10.42 -12.98 -27.88
C THR A 6 11.07 -11.62 -28.10
N ILE A 7 10.64 -10.63 -27.33
CA ILE A 7 11.19 -9.27 -27.32
C ILE A 7 11.36 -8.82 -25.86
N THR A 8 12.40 -8.07 -25.56
CA THR A 8 12.55 -7.45 -24.23
C THR A 8 11.59 -6.28 -24.05
N PHE A 9 11.21 -5.99 -22.81
CA PHE A 9 10.37 -4.81 -22.50
C PHE A 9 10.98 -3.52 -23.02
N GLN A 10 12.31 -3.36 -22.89
CA GLN A 10 13.02 -2.17 -23.37
C GLN A 10 12.84 -1.98 -24.88
N ASN A 11 13.08 -3.03 -25.65
CA ASN A 11 12.92 -2.96 -27.11
C ASN A 11 11.45 -2.77 -27.52
N TYR A 12 10.51 -3.40 -26.82
CA TYR A 12 9.10 -3.23 -27.08
C TYR A 12 8.64 -1.77 -26.91
N PHE A 13 8.98 -1.14 -25.77
CA PHE A 13 8.59 0.24 -25.53
C PHE A 13 9.30 1.25 -26.43
N ARG A 14 10.53 0.96 -26.87
CA ARG A 14 11.25 1.81 -27.85
C ARG A 14 10.60 1.85 -29.23
N MET A 15 9.70 0.95 -29.55
CA MET A 15 8.93 0.96 -30.81
C MET A 15 7.89 2.09 -30.87
N TYR A 16 7.49 2.66 -29.74
CA TYR A 16 6.50 3.73 -29.69
C TYR A 16 7.14 5.09 -29.99
N LYS A 17 6.55 5.84 -30.92
CA LYS A 17 6.99 7.21 -31.27
C LYS A 17 6.75 8.22 -30.15
N LYS A 18 5.68 8.00 -29.36
CA LYS A 18 5.36 8.78 -28.16
C LYS A 18 5.26 7.83 -26.98
N LEU A 19 6.13 8.03 -26.02
CA LEU A 19 6.19 7.26 -24.79
C LEU A 19 6.26 8.22 -23.61
N SER A 20 5.38 8.04 -22.63
CA SER A 20 5.40 8.79 -21.39
C SER A 20 4.84 7.94 -20.26
N GLY A 21 5.16 8.31 -19.02
CA GLY A 21 4.67 7.62 -17.84
C GLY A 21 4.77 8.50 -16.61
N MET A 22 4.17 8.06 -15.52
CA MET A 22 4.21 8.74 -14.23
C MET A 22 4.58 7.77 -13.12
N THR A 23 5.50 8.20 -12.26
CA THR A 23 5.85 7.46 -11.04
C THR A 23 6.45 8.41 -10.01
N GLY A 24 6.27 8.11 -8.73
CA GLY A 24 6.91 8.86 -7.64
C GLY A 24 8.41 8.59 -7.47
N THR A 25 9.00 7.66 -8.22
CA THR A 25 10.36 7.15 -8.00
C THR A 25 11.26 7.19 -9.24
N ALA A 26 10.88 7.88 -10.32
CA ALA A 26 11.67 7.92 -11.55
C ALA A 26 13.03 8.62 -11.38
N LYS A 27 13.12 9.62 -10.50
CA LYS A 27 14.32 10.46 -10.37
C LYS A 27 15.58 9.67 -10.00
N THR A 28 15.47 8.58 -9.25
CA THR A 28 16.60 7.72 -8.88
C THR A 28 17.17 6.93 -10.07
N GLU A 29 16.37 6.76 -11.12
CA GLU A 29 16.71 6.00 -12.33
C GLU A 29 16.75 6.91 -13.57
N ALA A 30 17.03 8.20 -13.39
CA ALA A 30 17.00 9.21 -14.48
C ALA A 30 17.95 8.84 -15.63
N THR A 31 19.13 8.34 -15.31
CA THR A 31 20.14 7.91 -16.30
C THR A 31 19.60 6.78 -17.17
N GLU A 32 18.99 5.77 -16.55
CA GLU A 32 18.39 4.62 -17.27
C GLU A 32 17.29 5.09 -18.23
N PHE A 33 16.38 5.98 -17.78
CA PHE A 33 15.32 6.49 -18.64
C PHE A 33 15.86 7.28 -19.83
N THR A 34 16.92 8.05 -19.63
CA THR A 34 17.55 8.81 -20.72
C THR A 34 18.32 7.91 -21.68
N GLU A 35 19.13 7.00 -21.20
CA GLU A 35 19.99 6.14 -22.04
C GLU A 35 19.20 5.07 -22.80
N ILE A 36 18.21 4.44 -22.16
CA ILE A 36 17.46 3.33 -22.78
C ILE A 36 16.31 3.85 -23.65
N TYR A 37 15.54 4.84 -23.14
CA TYR A 37 14.29 5.27 -23.79
C TYR A 37 14.34 6.68 -24.39
N GLY A 38 15.41 7.43 -24.18
CA GLY A 38 15.49 8.83 -24.60
C GLY A 38 14.52 9.75 -23.87
N LEU A 39 14.07 9.37 -22.67
CA LEU A 39 13.05 10.09 -21.91
C LEU A 39 13.69 11.02 -20.89
N ASN A 40 13.20 12.27 -20.85
CA ASN A 40 13.55 13.23 -19.81
C ASN A 40 12.60 13.11 -18.62
N ILE A 41 13.14 13.25 -17.41
CA ILE A 41 12.35 13.23 -16.19
C ILE A 41 12.04 14.65 -15.75
N VAL A 42 10.75 14.94 -15.60
CA VAL A 42 10.25 16.21 -15.07
C VAL A 42 9.69 15.96 -13.67
N THR A 43 10.23 16.67 -12.68
CA THR A 43 9.73 16.60 -11.31
C THR A 43 8.58 17.58 -11.14
N VAL A 44 7.39 17.04 -10.85
CA VAL A 44 6.22 17.85 -10.51
C VAL A 44 6.21 18.07 -9.00
N PRO A 45 6.20 19.32 -8.50
CA PRO A 45 6.15 19.59 -7.07
C PRO A 45 4.85 19.08 -6.45
N THR A 46 4.92 18.69 -5.17
CA THR A 46 3.74 18.20 -4.45
C THR A 46 2.75 19.34 -4.17
N ASN A 47 1.44 19.06 -4.26
CA ASN A 47 0.39 20.02 -3.94
C ASN A 47 0.41 20.45 -2.47
N ARG A 48 0.72 19.52 -1.56
CA ARG A 48 0.86 19.75 -0.11
C ARG A 48 2.27 19.40 0.35
N PRO A 49 2.82 20.11 1.36
CA PRO A 49 4.12 19.76 1.92
C PRO A 49 4.13 18.32 2.45
N LYS A 50 5.26 17.64 2.27
CA LYS A 50 5.48 16.30 2.84
C LYS A 50 5.64 16.43 4.35
N GLN A 51 4.75 15.76 5.11
CA GLN A 51 4.81 15.68 6.58
C GLN A 51 5.44 14.38 7.08
N ARG A 52 5.69 13.42 6.19
CA ARG A 52 6.26 12.12 6.54
C ARG A 52 7.69 12.27 7.09
N ILE A 53 7.94 11.57 8.20
CA ILE A 53 9.26 11.49 8.84
C ILE A 53 9.92 10.19 8.38
N ASP A 54 11.11 10.30 7.78
CA ASP A 54 11.91 9.16 7.36
C ASP A 54 13.07 8.99 8.36
N TYR A 55 12.92 8.06 9.33
CA TYR A 55 13.95 7.80 10.35
C TYR A 55 15.18 7.11 9.75
N PRO A 56 16.37 7.29 10.37
CA PRO A 56 17.57 6.51 10.07
C PRO A 56 17.33 5.02 10.25
N ASP A 57 18.10 4.21 9.53
CA ASP A 57 18.04 2.75 9.65
C ASP A 57 18.44 2.30 11.06
N ALA A 58 17.73 1.31 11.57
CA ALA A 58 18.10 0.61 12.80
C ALA A 58 18.89 -0.64 12.44
N ILE A 59 20.15 -0.72 12.91
CA ILE A 59 21.08 -1.79 12.52
C ILE A 59 21.24 -2.77 13.67
N TYR A 60 21.11 -4.05 13.36
CA TYR A 60 21.19 -5.17 14.30
C TYR A 60 22.26 -6.16 13.88
N LYS A 61 22.88 -6.82 14.86
CA LYS A 61 23.87 -7.86 14.60
C LYS A 61 23.25 -9.09 13.92
N THR A 62 22.06 -9.50 14.37
CA THR A 62 21.42 -10.74 13.94
C THR A 62 19.99 -10.51 13.42
N VAL A 63 19.53 -11.38 12.51
CA VAL A 63 18.13 -11.38 12.00
C VAL A 63 17.13 -11.55 13.14
N ASN A 64 17.41 -12.42 14.12
CA ASN A 64 16.53 -12.62 15.27
C ASN A 64 16.42 -11.36 16.15
N GLY A 65 17.52 -10.66 16.37
CA GLY A 65 17.53 -9.37 17.10
C GLY A 65 16.72 -8.32 16.36
N LYS A 66 16.89 -8.22 15.06
CA LYS A 66 16.11 -7.34 14.18
C LYS A 66 14.61 -7.64 14.28
N TYR A 67 14.19 -8.88 14.12
CA TYR A 67 12.76 -9.24 14.17
C TYR A 67 12.11 -8.97 15.53
N ARG A 68 12.83 -9.19 16.63
CA ARG A 68 12.35 -8.81 17.97
C ARG A 68 12.08 -7.30 18.06
N ALA A 69 13.01 -6.49 17.60
CA ALA A 69 12.84 -5.03 17.58
C ALA A 69 11.70 -4.57 16.66
N VAL A 70 11.53 -5.21 15.50
CA VAL A 70 10.38 -4.96 14.62
C VAL A 70 9.07 -5.28 15.33
N ILE A 71 8.98 -6.40 16.02
CA ILE A 71 7.77 -6.80 16.77
C ILE A 71 7.48 -5.82 17.90
N GLU A 72 8.49 -5.41 18.66
CA GLU A 72 8.34 -4.40 19.71
C GLU A 72 7.79 -3.09 19.16
N GLN A 73 8.32 -2.61 18.03
CA GLN A 73 7.83 -1.40 17.37
C GLN A 73 6.38 -1.57 16.86
N VAL A 74 6.05 -2.72 16.28
CA VAL A 74 4.69 -3.02 15.80
C VAL A 74 3.70 -3.00 16.97
N LEU A 75 4.04 -3.62 18.10
CA LEU A 75 3.17 -3.66 19.29
C LEU A 75 3.02 -2.27 19.93
N GLU A 76 4.07 -1.46 19.93
CA GLU A 76 4.03 -0.07 20.39
C GLU A 76 3.08 0.76 19.52
N CYS A 77 3.21 0.68 18.19
CA CYS A 77 2.31 1.37 17.24
C CYS A 77 0.85 0.94 17.48
N HIS A 78 0.59 -0.36 17.55
CA HIS A 78 -0.74 -0.91 17.80
C HIS A 78 -1.36 -0.36 19.10
N LYS A 79 -0.60 -0.36 20.19
CA LYS A 79 -1.02 0.18 21.49
C LYS A 79 -1.36 1.65 21.42
N ASN A 80 -0.61 2.43 20.65
CA ASN A 80 -0.81 3.86 20.46
C ASN A 80 -1.92 4.19 19.45
N GLY A 81 -2.52 3.17 18.82
CA GLY A 81 -3.53 3.33 17.78
C GLY A 81 -2.96 3.77 16.43
N GLN A 82 -1.66 3.71 16.23
CA GLN A 82 -0.99 3.99 14.97
C GLN A 82 -1.00 2.75 14.07
N PRO A 83 -1.56 2.82 12.84
CA PRO A 83 -1.48 1.71 11.90
C PRO A 83 -0.05 1.49 11.43
N VAL A 84 0.34 0.23 11.26
CA VAL A 84 1.68 -0.15 10.82
C VAL A 84 1.63 -1.13 9.65
N LEU A 85 2.44 -0.85 8.63
CA LEU A 85 2.66 -1.73 7.49
C LEU A 85 4.12 -2.20 7.51
N VAL A 86 4.31 -3.50 7.68
CA VAL A 86 5.63 -4.12 7.67
C VAL A 86 5.91 -4.71 6.29
N GLY A 87 6.86 -4.13 5.57
CA GLY A 87 7.32 -4.60 4.27
C GLY A 87 8.41 -5.66 4.40
N THR A 88 8.22 -6.82 3.78
CA THR A 88 9.17 -7.91 3.71
C THR A 88 9.60 -8.18 2.27
N VAL A 89 10.80 -8.69 2.07
CA VAL A 89 11.36 -8.94 0.71
C VAL A 89 10.87 -10.25 0.09
N SER A 90 10.36 -11.19 0.90
CA SER A 90 9.86 -12.47 0.41
C SER A 90 8.65 -12.97 1.19
N VAL A 91 7.91 -13.92 0.58
CA VAL A 91 6.77 -14.59 1.22
C VAL A 91 7.22 -15.34 2.49
N GLU A 92 8.35 -16.05 2.42
CA GLU A 92 8.90 -16.82 3.55
C GLU A 92 9.24 -15.93 4.74
N LYS A 93 9.88 -14.77 4.50
CA LYS A 93 10.19 -13.79 5.54
C LYS A 93 8.92 -13.20 6.14
N SER A 94 7.87 -12.98 5.35
CA SER A 94 6.57 -12.53 5.84
C SER A 94 5.90 -13.57 6.76
N GLU A 95 5.94 -14.85 6.38
CA GLU A 95 5.40 -15.95 7.18
C GLU A 95 6.18 -16.17 8.48
N THR A 96 7.50 -16.04 8.43
CA THR A 96 8.37 -16.14 9.61
C THR A 96 8.04 -15.03 10.62
N LEU A 97 7.97 -13.79 10.16
CA LEU A 97 7.61 -12.67 11.01
C LEU A 97 6.19 -12.80 11.58
N ALA A 98 5.23 -13.27 10.75
CA ALA A 98 3.86 -13.53 11.18
C ALA A 98 3.78 -14.57 12.30
N LYS A 99 4.52 -15.69 12.18
CA LYS A 99 4.62 -16.71 13.24
C LYS A 99 5.20 -16.17 14.54
N MET A 100 6.18 -15.28 14.44
CA MET A 100 6.76 -14.65 15.62
C MET A 100 5.77 -13.67 16.26
N LEU A 101 5.10 -12.82 15.47
CA LEU A 101 4.11 -11.85 15.94
C LEU A 101 2.88 -12.55 16.55
N GLN A 102 2.47 -13.71 16.02
CA GLN A 102 1.33 -14.48 16.51
C GLN A 102 1.45 -14.90 17.98
N LYS A 103 2.67 -14.95 18.52
CA LYS A 103 2.91 -15.22 19.95
C LYS A 103 2.49 -14.07 20.86
N HIS A 104 2.35 -12.85 20.30
CA HIS A 104 2.03 -11.63 21.03
C HIS A 104 0.62 -11.12 20.75
N THR A 105 0.17 -11.21 19.50
CA THR A 105 -1.18 -10.80 19.07
C THR A 105 -1.65 -11.65 17.90
N ARG A 106 -2.98 -11.76 17.75
CA ARG A 106 -3.62 -12.38 16.57
C ARG A 106 -4.30 -11.34 15.69
N ASP A 107 -4.31 -10.08 16.10
CA ASP A 107 -4.96 -8.98 15.39
C ASP A 107 -3.99 -8.37 14.36
N PHE A 108 -3.71 -9.12 13.31
CA PHE A 108 -2.92 -8.67 12.17
C PHE A 108 -3.32 -9.38 10.88
N ASN A 109 -3.03 -8.75 9.75
CA ASN A 109 -3.24 -9.31 8.43
C ASN A 109 -1.90 -9.58 7.74
N VAL A 110 -1.86 -10.64 6.92
CA VAL A 110 -0.70 -10.96 6.07
C VAL A 110 -1.13 -10.86 4.61
N LEU A 111 -0.43 -10.05 3.86
CA LEU A 111 -0.65 -9.79 2.45
C LEU A 111 0.54 -10.27 1.64
N ASN A 112 0.39 -11.40 0.98
CA ASN A 112 1.39 -12.00 0.11
C ASN A 112 0.72 -12.72 -1.07
N ALA A 113 1.50 -13.25 -2.00
CA ALA A 113 1.01 -13.91 -3.20
C ALA A 113 0.05 -15.09 -2.95
N LYS A 114 0.04 -15.67 -1.75
CA LYS A 114 -0.88 -16.76 -1.38
C LYS A 114 -2.30 -16.27 -1.02
N ASN A 115 -2.46 -14.98 -0.67
CA ASN A 115 -3.71 -14.39 -0.18
C ASN A 115 -4.26 -13.33 -1.12
N HIS A 116 -4.12 -13.52 -2.43
CA HIS A 116 -4.45 -12.54 -3.47
C HIS A 116 -5.93 -12.13 -3.48
N GLU A 117 -6.83 -13.09 -3.18
CA GLU A 117 -8.29 -12.84 -3.21
C GLU A 117 -8.74 -11.80 -2.16
N ARG A 118 -8.01 -11.67 -1.05
CA ARG A 118 -8.32 -10.72 0.02
C ARG A 118 -7.46 -9.46 0.01
N GLU A 119 -6.64 -9.29 -1.02
CA GLU A 119 -5.69 -8.18 -1.10
C GLU A 119 -6.37 -6.82 -0.97
N ALA A 120 -7.41 -6.59 -1.77
CA ALA A 120 -8.14 -5.32 -1.77
C ALA A 120 -8.79 -5.02 -0.41
N GLU A 121 -9.35 -6.04 0.26
CA GLU A 121 -9.91 -5.92 1.60
C GLU A 121 -8.85 -5.52 2.63
N ILE A 122 -7.72 -6.23 2.64
CA ILE A 122 -6.64 -6.00 3.59
C ILE A 122 -6.05 -4.60 3.41
N VAL A 123 -5.78 -4.19 2.17
CA VAL A 123 -5.25 -2.86 1.88
C VAL A 123 -6.22 -1.76 2.26
N ALA A 124 -7.52 -1.94 1.97
CA ALA A 124 -8.57 -0.99 2.33
C ALA A 124 -8.66 -0.75 3.85
N GLN A 125 -8.27 -1.73 4.66
CA GLN A 125 -8.34 -1.66 6.12
C GLN A 125 -6.97 -1.39 6.78
N ALA A 126 -5.87 -1.39 6.01
CA ALA A 126 -4.51 -1.21 6.55
C ALA A 126 -4.26 0.16 7.21
N GLY A 127 -5.07 1.17 6.89
CA GLY A 127 -5.02 2.51 7.49
C GLY A 127 -5.89 2.71 8.72
N LYS A 128 -6.62 1.69 9.20
CA LYS A 128 -7.45 1.77 10.41
C LYS A 128 -6.60 1.94 11.66
N LYS A 129 -7.21 2.53 12.70
CA LYS A 129 -6.58 2.73 13.99
C LYS A 129 -5.99 1.42 14.54
N GLY A 130 -4.67 1.43 14.78
CA GLY A 130 -3.93 0.30 15.33
C GLY A 130 -3.83 -0.93 14.43
N ALA A 131 -4.20 -0.84 13.15
CA ALA A 131 -4.11 -1.96 12.22
C ALA A 131 -2.65 -2.42 12.04
N ILE A 132 -2.43 -3.73 12.01
CA ILE A 132 -1.13 -4.34 11.72
C ILE A 132 -1.25 -5.11 10.41
N THR A 133 -0.41 -4.76 9.44
CA THR A 133 -0.35 -5.45 8.15
C THR A 133 1.08 -5.84 7.83
N ILE A 134 1.33 -7.13 7.60
CA ILE A 134 2.60 -7.64 7.08
C ILE A 134 2.40 -7.88 5.58
N ALA A 135 3.21 -7.24 4.74
CA ALA A 135 3.06 -7.35 3.28
C ALA A 135 4.41 -7.63 2.61
N THR A 136 4.41 -8.47 1.57
CA THR A 136 5.54 -8.46 0.63
C THR A 136 5.52 -7.16 -0.15
N ASN A 137 6.69 -6.63 -0.50
CA ASN A 137 6.84 -5.26 -1.06
C ASN A 137 5.96 -4.94 -2.26
N MET A 138 5.67 -5.94 -3.10
CA MET A 138 4.86 -5.74 -4.30
C MET A 138 3.36 -5.90 -4.05
N ALA A 139 2.97 -6.48 -2.92
CA ALA A 139 1.57 -6.67 -2.57
C ALA A 139 0.87 -5.33 -2.26
N GLY A 140 -0.36 -5.16 -2.73
CA GLY A 140 -1.14 -3.92 -2.56
C GLY A 140 -0.61 -2.72 -3.35
N ARG A 141 0.27 -2.93 -4.35
CA ARG A 141 0.78 -1.85 -5.20
C ARG A 141 -0.36 -1.29 -6.08
N GLY A 142 -0.40 0.04 -6.20
CA GLY A 142 -1.44 0.74 -6.98
C GLY A 142 -2.70 1.08 -6.18
N THR A 143 -2.84 0.54 -4.96
CA THR A 143 -3.96 0.88 -4.06
C THR A 143 -3.49 1.84 -2.98
N ASP A 144 -4.26 2.90 -2.76
CA ASP A 144 -3.98 3.89 -1.71
C ASP A 144 -4.44 3.38 -0.34
N ILE A 145 -3.59 3.57 0.69
CA ILE A 145 -3.94 3.24 2.07
C ILE A 145 -4.52 4.50 2.70
N MET A 146 -5.84 4.51 2.88
CA MET A 146 -6.56 5.64 3.46
C MET A 146 -6.53 5.56 4.98
N LEU A 147 -6.14 6.65 5.65
CA LEU A 147 -6.17 6.72 7.12
C LEU A 147 -7.62 6.64 7.62
N GLY A 148 -7.85 5.76 8.60
CA GLY A 148 -9.17 5.44 9.14
C GLY A 148 -9.92 4.37 8.34
N GLY A 149 -9.46 3.98 7.16
CA GLY A 149 -10.07 2.99 6.28
C GLY A 149 -10.61 3.58 4.97
N ASN A 150 -11.16 2.72 4.12
CA ASN A 150 -11.69 3.09 2.80
C ASN A 150 -13.22 3.00 2.77
N ALA A 151 -13.88 4.17 2.75
CA ALA A 151 -15.35 4.27 2.72
C ALA A 151 -15.96 3.67 1.44
N GLU A 152 -15.31 3.83 0.30
CA GLU A 152 -15.78 3.30 -0.97
C GLU A 152 -15.79 1.77 -0.96
N TYR A 153 -14.71 1.16 -0.49
CA TYR A 153 -14.64 -0.29 -0.34
C TYR A 153 -15.75 -0.83 0.56
N LEU A 154 -15.96 -0.21 1.73
CA LEU A 154 -17.02 -0.61 2.67
C LEU A 154 -18.42 -0.45 2.05
N SER A 155 -18.64 0.63 1.31
CA SER A 155 -19.92 0.88 0.64
C SER A 155 -20.20 -0.13 -0.47
N ARG A 156 -19.18 -0.51 -1.26
CA ARG A 156 -19.31 -1.59 -2.25
C ARG A 156 -19.60 -2.94 -1.59
N ALA A 157 -18.94 -3.25 -0.48
CA ALA A 157 -19.22 -4.47 0.29
C ALA A 157 -20.65 -4.50 0.85
N ASP A 158 -21.22 -3.35 1.23
CA ASP A 158 -22.61 -3.25 1.66
C ASP A 158 -23.59 -3.49 0.50
N LEU A 159 -23.28 -3.05 -0.72
CA LEU A 159 -24.09 -3.36 -1.90
C LEU A 159 -24.06 -4.86 -2.22
N VAL A 160 -22.89 -5.52 -2.12
CA VAL A 160 -22.79 -6.98 -2.26
C VAL A 160 -23.69 -7.69 -1.24
N LYS A 161 -23.67 -7.27 0.02
CA LYS A 161 -24.53 -7.82 1.08
C LYS A 161 -26.02 -7.56 0.84
N ALA A 162 -26.35 -6.45 0.17
CA ALA A 162 -27.72 -6.14 -0.24
C ALA A 162 -28.21 -6.95 -1.47
N GLY A 163 -27.35 -7.80 -2.07
CA GLY A 163 -27.68 -8.71 -3.16
C GLY A 163 -27.48 -8.16 -4.56
N TYR A 164 -26.84 -7.01 -4.72
CA TYR A 164 -26.50 -6.48 -6.05
C TYR A 164 -25.36 -7.28 -6.70
N SER A 165 -25.47 -7.52 -8.00
CA SER A 165 -24.40 -8.17 -8.78
C SER A 165 -23.20 -7.23 -8.97
N GLU A 166 -22.03 -7.81 -9.25
CA GLU A 166 -20.80 -7.04 -9.48
C GLU A 166 -20.95 -6.04 -10.65
N GLU A 167 -21.64 -6.44 -11.73
CA GLU A 167 -21.92 -5.58 -12.88
C GLU A 167 -22.74 -4.35 -12.47
N VAL A 168 -23.82 -4.54 -11.73
CA VAL A 168 -24.66 -3.45 -11.21
C VAL A 168 -23.85 -2.52 -10.28
N ILE A 169 -22.97 -3.07 -9.44
CA ILE A 169 -22.12 -2.28 -8.54
C ILE A 169 -21.13 -1.42 -9.34
N VAL A 170 -20.51 -1.97 -10.38
CA VAL A 170 -19.60 -1.23 -11.26
C VAL A 170 -20.32 -0.06 -11.92
N ASP A 171 -21.51 -0.30 -12.50
CA ASP A 171 -22.30 0.74 -13.14
C ASP A 171 -22.86 1.78 -12.14
N ALA A 172 -23.25 1.33 -10.95
CA ALA A 172 -23.73 2.21 -9.88
C ALA A 172 -22.64 3.14 -9.35
N THR A 173 -21.40 2.68 -9.33
CA THR A 173 -20.23 3.49 -8.89
C THR A 173 -19.59 4.28 -10.04
N GLY A 174 -20.02 4.04 -11.28
CA GLY A 174 -19.63 4.80 -12.47
C GLY A 174 -20.43 6.10 -12.62
N TYR A 175 -20.03 6.88 -13.63
CA TYR A 175 -20.65 8.19 -13.97
C TYR A 175 -21.55 8.13 -15.21
N ALA A 176 -21.71 6.96 -15.82
CA ALA A 176 -22.54 6.83 -17.01
C ALA A 176 -24.02 7.09 -16.71
N ASP A 177 -24.70 7.79 -17.60
CA ASP A 177 -26.15 7.97 -17.50
C ASP A 177 -26.84 6.62 -17.73
N THR A 178 -27.90 6.36 -16.95
CA THR A 178 -28.67 5.12 -17.05
C THR A 178 -30.12 5.34 -16.61
N ASP A 179 -31.04 4.63 -17.29
CA ASP A 179 -32.45 4.58 -16.91
C ASP A 179 -32.82 3.24 -16.23
N ASN A 180 -31.80 2.39 -15.97
CA ASN A 180 -32.00 1.11 -15.29
C ASN A 180 -32.33 1.32 -13.81
N ALA A 181 -33.52 0.88 -13.39
CA ALA A 181 -34.03 1.06 -12.04
C ALA A 181 -33.15 0.42 -10.96
N ASP A 182 -32.55 -0.75 -11.25
CA ASP A 182 -31.68 -1.45 -10.31
C ASP A 182 -30.36 -0.70 -10.10
N ILE A 183 -29.79 -0.16 -11.19
CA ILE A 183 -28.56 0.66 -11.11
C ILE A 183 -28.83 1.95 -10.36
N LEU A 184 -29.99 2.61 -10.59
CA LEU A 184 -30.38 3.83 -9.87
C LEU A 184 -30.60 3.57 -8.38
N ALA A 185 -31.26 2.47 -8.03
CA ALA A 185 -31.44 2.04 -6.63
C ALA A 185 -30.09 1.73 -5.95
N ALA A 186 -29.21 0.99 -6.63
CA ALA A 186 -27.85 0.70 -6.13
C ALA A 186 -27.03 1.98 -5.94
N ARG A 187 -27.12 2.94 -6.87
CA ARG A 187 -26.44 4.24 -6.79
C ARG A 187 -26.90 5.06 -5.58
N LYS A 188 -28.20 5.08 -5.32
CA LYS A 188 -28.77 5.74 -4.13
C LYS A 188 -28.26 5.10 -2.85
N LEU A 189 -28.33 3.77 -2.74
CA LEU A 189 -27.83 3.03 -1.58
C LEU A 189 -26.33 3.24 -1.39
N PHE A 190 -25.54 3.22 -2.49
CA PHE A 190 -24.11 3.50 -2.45
C PHE A 190 -23.81 4.89 -1.87
N ALA A 191 -24.54 5.92 -2.32
CA ALA A 191 -24.37 7.28 -1.81
C ALA A 191 -24.70 7.40 -0.31
N GLU A 192 -25.77 6.75 0.15
CA GLU A 192 -26.16 6.68 1.57
C GLU A 192 -25.08 6.00 2.41
N ARG A 193 -24.58 4.82 1.96
CA ARG A 193 -23.53 4.06 2.65
C ARG A 193 -22.20 4.81 2.65
N MET A 194 -21.87 5.45 1.53
CA MET A 194 -20.67 6.29 1.43
C MET A 194 -20.70 7.45 2.44
N ALA A 195 -21.83 8.14 2.58
CA ALA A 195 -21.99 9.21 3.58
C ALA A 195 -21.84 8.68 5.01
N TYR A 196 -22.48 7.54 5.31
CA TYR A 196 -22.38 6.87 6.61
C TYR A 196 -20.94 6.48 6.95
N HIS A 197 -20.26 5.75 6.06
CA HIS A 197 -18.89 5.31 6.30
C HIS A 197 -17.89 6.47 6.36
N LYS A 198 -18.05 7.50 5.52
CA LYS A 198 -17.23 8.71 5.59
C LYS A 198 -17.31 9.42 6.93
N ALA A 199 -18.50 9.49 7.53
CA ALA A 199 -18.68 10.14 8.82
C ALA A 199 -17.90 9.40 9.94
N ILE A 200 -18.00 8.07 9.99
CA ILE A 200 -17.28 7.24 10.96
C ILE A 200 -15.76 7.31 10.73
N ILE A 201 -15.33 7.12 9.47
CA ILE A 201 -13.91 7.10 9.09
C ILE A 201 -13.25 8.45 9.38
N LYS A 202 -13.98 9.57 9.23
CA LYS A 202 -13.43 10.90 9.49
C LYS A 202 -12.93 11.04 10.93
N GLU A 203 -13.69 10.58 11.91
CA GLU A 203 -13.30 10.63 13.33
C GLU A 203 -12.10 9.71 13.59
N GLU A 204 -12.11 8.50 13.02
CA GLU A 204 -11.02 7.54 13.17
C GLU A 204 -9.74 8.06 12.51
N ALA A 205 -9.84 8.64 11.31
CA ALA A 205 -8.72 9.22 10.57
C ALA A 205 -8.03 10.35 11.37
N GLU A 206 -8.79 11.20 12.08
CA GLU A 206 -8.19 12.23 12.94
C GLU A 206 -7.38 11.60 14.10
N LYS A 207 -7.91 10.54 14.72
CA LYS A 207 -7.17 9.80 15.76
C LYS A 207 -5.87 9.18 15.22
N VAL A 208 -5.92 8.63 14.00
CA VAL A 208 -4.75 8.05 13.32
C VAL A 208 -3.75 9.14 12.95
N ARG A 209 -4.19 10.30 12.47
CA ARG A 209 -3.31 11.45 12.19
C ARG A 209 -2.62 11.94 13.46
N ALA A 210 -3.36 12.05 14.57
CA ALA A 210 -2.81 12.44 15.86
C ALA A 210 -1.78 11.42 16.41
N ALA A 211 -1.93 10.14 16.06
CA ALA A 211 -0.98 9.08 16.41
C ALA A 211 0.28 9.04 15.52
N GLY A 212 0.40 9.91 14.50
CA GLY A 212 1.55 9.98 13.58
C GLY A 212 1.27 9.47 12.16
N GLY A 213 0.03 9.07 11.86
CA GLY A 213 -0.35 8.50 10.56
C GLY A 213 0.15 7.07 10.38
N LEU A 214 0.29 6.63 9.13
CA LEU A 214 0.75 5.28 8.81
C LEU A 214 2.26 5.15 9.06
N PHE A 215 2.67 4.14 9.84
CA PHE A 215 4.06 3.77 10.04
C PHE A 215 4.47 2.66 9.07
N ILE A 216 5.52 2.88 8.29
CA ILE A 216 6.10 1.89 7.39
C ILE A 216 7.38 1.33 8.02
N ILE A 217 7.43 0.03 8.19
CA ILE A 217 8.63 -0.70 8.60
C ILE A 217 9.14 -1.50 7.41
N GLY A 218 10.35 -1.23 6.95
CA GLY A 218 11.08 -2.10 6.03
C GLY A 218 11.94 -3.08 6.83
N THR A 219 11.83 -4.38 6.59
CA THR A 219 12.61 -5.39 7.30
C THR A 219 13.99 -5.64 6.69
N GLU A 220 14.22 -5.14 5.50
CA GLU A 220 15.50 -5.20 4.77
C GLU A 220 15.55 -4.08 3.74
N ARG A 221 16.76 -3.73 3.29
CA ARG A 221 16.98 -2.89 2.12
C ARG A 221 16.89 -3.72 0.85
N HIS A 222 16.57 -3.07 -0.27
CA HIS A 222 16.56 -3.66 -1.60
C HIS A 222 17.76 -3.22 -2.40
N GLU A 223 18.12 -3.99 -3.40
CA GLU A 223 19.19 -3.64 -4.36
C GLU A 223 18.92 -2.29 -5.05
N SER A 224 17.66 -2.02 -5.39
CA SER A 224 17.26 -0.73 -5.95
C SER A 224 16.65 0.20 -4.90
N ARG A 225 17.25 1.36 -4.74
CA ARG A 225 16.71 2.45 -3.90
C ARG A 225 15.28 2.85 -4.29
N ARG A 226 14.91 2.64 -5.55
CA ARG A 226 13.56 2.86 -6.07
C ARG A 226 12.53 2.03 -5.31
N ILE A 227 12.83 0.76 -5.02
CA ILE A 227 11.91 -0.13 -4.29
C ILE A 227 11.75 0.33 -2.84
N ASP A 228 12.83 0.73 -2.18
CA ASP A 228 12.78 1.33 -0.84
C ASP A 228 11.89 2.58 -0.82
N ASN A 229 12.06 3.46 -1.81
CA ASN A 229 11.26 4.67 -1.94
C ASN A 229 9.77 4.37 -2.23
N GLN A 230 9.47 3.32 -3.00
CA GLN A 230 8.09 2.87 -3.22
C GLN A 230 7.44 2.37 -1.93
N LEU A 231 8.18 1.64 -1.10
CA LEU A 231 7.70 1.21 0.20
C LEU A 231 7.45 2.41 1.12
N ARG A 232 8.43 3.31 1.29
CA ARG A 232 8.27 4.55 2.06
C ARG A 232 7.11 5.41 1.55
N GLY A 233 6.92 5.46 0.24
CA GLY A 233 5.87 6.24 -0.43
C GLY A 233 4.45 5.76 -0.18
N ARG A 234 4.24 4.68 0.55
CA ARG A 234 2.91 4.24 0.99
C ARG A 234 2.39 5.08 2.17
N ALA A 235 3.27 5.73 2.94
CA ALA A 235 2.91 6.65 4.02
C ALA A 235 3.07 8.11 3.60
N GLY A 236 2.37 9.00 4.30
CA GLY A 236 2.47 10.46 4.09
C GLY A 236 1.88 10.93 2.78
N ARG A 237 0.84 10.26 2.28
CA ARG A 237 0.15 10.64 1.04
C ARG A 237 -0.85 11.76 1.31
N GLN A 238 -1.16 12.54 0.28
CA GLN A 238 -2.17 13.62 0.31
C GLN A 238 -1.93 14.69 1.39
N GLY A 239 -0.67 14.82 1.87
CA GLY A 239 -0.30 15.73 2.95
C GLY A 239 -0.59 15.21 4.35
N ASP A 240 -0.97 13.94 4.50
CA ASP A 240 -1.10 13.29 5.80
C ASP A 240 0.27 13.07 6.47
N PRO A 241 0.33 13.03 7.81
CA PRO A 241 1.51 12.57 8.52
C PRO A 241 1.77 11.10 8.23
N GLY A 242 3.00 10.67 8.46
CA GLY A 242 3.42 9.29 8.32
C GLY A 242 4.86 9.13 8.80
N GLU A 243 5.27 7.91 9.05
CA GLU A 243 6.59 7.59 9.55
C GLU A 243 7.16 6.40 8.79
N THR A 244 8.48 6.35 8.62
CA THR A 244 9.14 5.21 7.99
C THR A 244 10.47 4.90 8.64
N ARG A 245 10.77 3.62 8.84
CA ARG A 245 12.08 3.14 9.30
C ARG A 245 12.41 1.80 8.67
N PHE A 246 13.66 1.62 8.28
CA PHE A 246 14.20 0.32 7.92
C PHE A 246 14.94 -0.28 9.11
N TYR A 247 14.72 -1.58 9.30
CA TYR A 247 15.40 -2.43 10.27
C TYR A 247 16.26 -3.40 9.47
N ILE A 248 17.56 -3.34 9.64
CA ILE A 248 18.52 -4.14 8.89
C ILE A 248 19.40 -4.98 9.82
N SER A 249 19.86 -6.11 9.35
CA SER A 249 20.79 -6.98 10.06
C SER A 249 22.07 -7.15 9.26
N LEU A 250 23.18 -7.35 9.93
CA LEU A 250 24.45 -7.74 9.28
C LEU A 250 24.40 -9.14 8.66
N GLU A 251 23.33 -9.90 8.96
CA GLU A 251 23.07 -11.23 8.38
C GLU A 251 22.06 -11.16 7.20
N ASP A 252 21.62 -9.97 6.79
CA ASP A 252 20.71 -9.83 5.64
C ASP A 252 21.43 -10.12 4.33
N ASP A 253 20.72 -10.69 3.35
CA ASP A 253 21.28 -11.13 2.06
C ASP A 253 22.02 -10.01 1.29
N LEU A 254 21.64 -8.76 1.50
CA LEU A 254 22.25 -7.59 0.86
C LEU A 254 23.53 -7.10 1.57
N MET A 255 23.83 -7.58 2.79
CA MET A 255 24.98 -7.17 3.59
C MET A 255 26.13 -8.14 3.41
#